data_2adeeaefc6a434a876ecb9eee86193ea
#
_entry.id   2adeeaefc6a434a876ecb9eee86193ea
#
_cell.length_a   1.000
_cell.length_b   1.000
_cell.length_c   1.000
_cell.angle_alpha   90.00
_cell.angle_beta   90.00
_cell.angle_gamma   90.00
#
_symmetry.space_group_name_H-M   'P 1'
#
loop_
_entity.id
_entity.type
_entity.pdbx_description
1 polymer ?
#
loop_
_entity_poly.entity_id
_entity_poly.type
_entity_poly.pdbx_seq_one_letter_code
_entity_poly.pdbx_strand_id
1 'polypeptide(L)'
;MKEYRDHYFLKAKRENYPARSVYKLKELDAKFKLFRQGMRVLDLGAAPGSWSLGAAEKVGQRGLVLGCDIQTTETAFPPQVTFMQEDVFNRSDAFEARLREMGQFDVVMSDMAPR
;
A
#
# COMPACT_ATOMS: atom_id res chain seq x y z
N MET A 1 5.33 10.51 22.64
CA MET A 1 4.73 9.68 21.57
C MET A 1 3.41 10.21 21.07
N LYS A 2 2.59 10.77 21.94
CA LYS A 2 1.33 11.39 21.53
C LYS A 2 1.57 12.55 20.55
N GLU A 3 2.54 13.42 20.85
CA GLU A 3 2.86 14.56 19.98
C GLU A 3 3.35 14.11 18.62
N TYR A 4 4.16 13.05 18.56
CA TYR A 4 4.64 12.47 17.31
C TYR A 4 3.47 11.97 16.46
N ARG A 5 2.54 11.22 17.07
CA ARG A 5 1.37 10.70 16.36
C ARG A 5 0.45 11.81 15.89
N ASP A 6 0.23 12.84 16.72
CA ASP A 6 -0.61 13.96 16.36
C ASP A 6 -0.01 14.75 15.20
N HIS A 7 1.31 14.94 15.20
CA HIS A 7 1.99 15.63 14.12
C HIS A 7 1.77 14.92 12.77
N TYR A 8 1.99 13.61 12.72
CA TYR A 8 1.83 12.85 11.47
C TYR A 8 0.37 12.67 11.07
N PHE A 9 -0.53 12.61 12.03
CA PHE A 9 -1.96 12.59 11.74
C PHE A 9 -2.38 13.87 11.00
N LEU A 10 -1.98 15.02 11.49
CA LEU A 10 -2.29 16.30 10.85
C LEU A 10 -1.60 16.44 9.50
N LYS A 11 -0.37 16.00 9.41
CA LYS A 11 0.38 16.02 8.15
C LYS A 11 -0.30 15.15 7.10
N ALA A 12 -0.77 13.97 7.47
CA ALA A 12 -1.49 13.08 6.55
C ALA A 12 -2.76 13.74 6.00
N LYS A 13 -3.51 14.45 6.85
CA LYS A 13 -4.68 15.19 6.41
C LYS A 13 -4.31 16.27 5.39
N ARG A 14 -3.26 17.05 5.66
CA ARG A 14 -2.82 18.10 4.75
C ARG A 14 -2.37 17.55 3.40
N GLU A 15 -1.74 16.38 3.40
CA GLU A 15 -1.19 15.76 2.20
C GLU A 15 -2.14 14.75 1.55
N ASN A 16 -3.37 14.65 2.05
CA ASN A 16 -4.43 13.79 1.50
C ASN A 16 -4.13 12.29 1.56
N TYR A 17 -3.45 11.87 2.63
CA TYR A 17 -3.29 10.44 2.90
C TYR A 17 -4.37 9.97 3.87
N PRO A 18 -4.91 8.76 3.68
CA PRO A 18 -5.95 8.22 4.56
C PRO A 18 -5.45 7.89 5.98
N ALA A 19 -4.15 7.73 6.18
CA ALA A 19 -3.59 7.45 7.50
C ALA A 19 -2.13 7.91 7.58
N ARG A 20 -1.67 8.15 8.83
CA ARG A 20 -0.31 8.61 9.09
C ARG A 20 0.76 7.55 8.85
N SER A 21 0.37 6.28 8.75
CA SER A 21 1.32 5.17 8.56
C SER A 21 2.16 5.32 7.29
N VAL A 22 1.71 6.12 6.31
CA VAL A 22 2.48 6.38 5.09
C VAL A 22 3.88 6.95 5.39
N TYR A 23 4.02 7.71 6.47
CA TYR A 23 5.31 8.33 6.79
C TYR A 23 6.34 7.33 7.27
N LYS A 24 5.89 6.27 7.95
CA LYS A 24 6.77 5.15 8.27
C LYS A 24 7.30 4.49 7.01
N LEU A 25 6.44 4.28 6.02
CA LEU A 25 6.87 3.71 4.74
C LEU A 25 7.85 4.64 4.03
N LYS A 26 7.59 5.95 4.03
CA LYS A 26 8.50 6.92 3.43
C LYS A 26 9.87 6.93 4.11
N GLU A 27 9.89 6.82 5.44
CA GLU A 27 11.14 6.72 6.20
C GLU A 27 11.92 5.45 5.84
N LEU A 28 11.22 4.31 5.75
CA LEU A 28 11.84 3.04 5.35
C LEU A 28 12.39 3.11 3.93
N ASP A 29 11.64 3.71 3.01
CA ASP A 29 12.09 3.87 1.63
C ASP A 29 13.33 4.77 1.55
N ALA A 30 13.33 5.89 2.28
CA ALA A 30 14.47 6.80 2.32
C ALA A 30 15.71 6.10 2.85
N LYS A 31 15.56 5.24 3.86
CA LYS A 31 16.68 4.55 4.50
C LYS A 31 17.19 3.38 3.66
N PHE A 32 16.28 2.57 3.12
CA PHE A 32 16.63 1.29 2.47
C PHE A 32 16.47 1.32 0.95
N LYS A 33 15.95 2.41 0.38
CA LYS A 33 15.73 2.56 -1.06
C LYS A 33 14.91 1.40 -1.62
N LEU A 34 13.73 1.19 -1.04
CA LEU A 34 12.87 0.04 -1.34
C LEU A 34 12.26 0.11 -2.73
N PHE A 35 11.87 1.31 -3.17
CA PHE A 35 11.08 1.46 -4.38
C PHE A 35 11.85 2.13 -5.50
N ARG A 36 11.63 1.65 -6.72
CA ARG A 36 12.10 2.28 -7.94
C ARG A 36 10.97 2.32 -8.95
N GLN A 37 11.08 3.21 -9.92
CA GLN A 37 10.07 3.32 -10.97
C GLN A 37 9.93 2.00 -11.73
N GLY A 38 8.68 1.66 -12.03
CA GLY A 38 8.35 0.44 -12.76
C GLY A 38 8.21 -0.82 -11.94
N MET A 39 8.49 -0.77 -10.64
CA MET A 39 8.37 -1.94 -9.77
C MET A 39 6.93 -2.36 -9.58
N ARG A 40 6.75 -3.65 -9.28
CA ARG A 40 5.47 -4.25 -8.91
C ARG A 40 5.47 -4.53 -7.42
N VAL A 41 4.43 -4.04 -6.73
CA VAL A 41 4.35 -4.08 -5.27
C VAL A 41 3.05 -4.77 -4.86
N LEU A 42 3.16 -5.65 -3.88
CA LEU A 42 2.01 -6.28 -3.23
C LEU A 42 1.90 -5.74 -1.81
N ASP A 43 0.73 -5.18 -1.46
CA ASP A 43 0.46 -4.60 -0.16
C ASP A 43 -0.62 -5.42 0.55
N LEU A 44 -0.21 -6.21 1.54
CA LEU A 44 -1.09 -7.09 2.31
C LEU A 44 -1.62 -6.35 3.53
N GLY A 45 -2.94 -6.35 3.71
CA GLY A 45 -3.58 -5.57 4.75
C GLY A 45 -3.60 -4.08 4.40
N ALA A 46 -3.96 -3.75 3.17
CA ALA A 46 -3.75 -2.43 2.59
C ALA A 46 -4.67 -1.33 3.10
N ALA A 47 -5.88 -1.66 3.57
CA ALA A 47 -6.83 -0.63 3.98
C ALA A 47 -6.28 0.20 5.16
N PRO A 48 -6.48 1.51 5.16
CA PRO A 48 -7.22 2.34 4.21
C PRO A 48 -6.47 2.71 2.92
N GLY A 49 -5.23 2.30 2.74
CA GLY A 49 -4.53 2.45 1.48
C GLY A 49 -3.34 3.42 1.49
N SER A 50 -2.92 3.88 2.66
CA SER A 50 -1.82 4.84 2.75
C SER A 50 -0.51 4.29 2.19
N TRP A 51 -0.18 3.04 2.50
CA TRP A 51 1.04 2.42 1.99
C TRP A 51 0.95 2.17 0.49
N SER A 52 -0.22 1.74 0.00
CA SER A 52 -0.43 1.57 -1.44
C SER A 52 -0.26 2.90 -2.19
N LEU A 53 -0.79 3.99 -1.64
CA LEU A 53 -0.61 5.33 -2.23
C LEU A 53 0.86 5.75 -2.21
N GLY A 54 1.55 5.57 -1.09
CA GLY A 54 2.97 5.92 -0.97
C GLY A 54 3.83 5.13 -1.95
N ALA A 55 3.58 3.82 -2.07
CA ALA A 55 4.29 2.98 -3.03
C ALA A 55 4.00 3.41 -4.47
N ALA A 56 2.73 3.73 -4.78
CA ALA A 56 2.33 4.14 -6.12
C ALA A 56 3.08 5.40 -6.59
N GLU A 57 3.28 6.35 -5.68
CA GLU A 57 4.06 7.55 -5.98
C GLU A 57 5.49 7.21 -6.40
N LYS A 58 6.09 6.23 -5.73
CA LYS A 58 7.49 5.85 -5.95
C LYS A 58 7.69 4.98 -7.18
N VAL A 59 6.74 4.07 -7.46
CA VAL A 59 6.86 3.21 -8.63
C VAL A 59 6.38 3.89 -9.91
N GLY A 60 5.60 4.95 -9.78
CA GLY A 60 5.16 5.78 -10.89
C GLY A 60 4.16 5.09 -11.81
N GLN A 61 3.86 5.72 -12.94
CA GLN A 61 2.83 5.25 -13.87
C GLN A 61 3.21 3.92 -14.55
N ARG A 62 4.48 3.58 -14.59
CA ARG A 62 4.95 2.32 -15.18
C ARG A 62 4.94 1.17 -14.18
N GLY A 63 4.80 1.48 -12.90
CA GLY A 63 4.72 0.49 -11.85
C GLY A 63 3.30 0.00 -11.63
N LEU A 64 3.18 -1.01 -10.78
CA LEU A 64 1.88 -1.56 -10.38
C LEU A 64 1.88 -1.80 -8.88
N VAL A 65 0.76 -1.51 -8.24
CA VAL A 65 0.55 -1.83 -6.82
C VAL A 65 -0.75 -2.62 -6.72
N LEU A 66 -0.67 -3.80 -6.13
CA LEU A 66 -1.85 -4.58 -5.78
C LEU A 66 -2.01 -4.54 -4.27
N GLY A 67 -3.04 -3.83 -3.81
CA GLY A 67 -3.40 -3.79 -2.40
C GLY A 67 -4.56 -4.73 -2.12
N CYS A 68 -4.52 -5.43 -0.99
CA CYS A 68 -5.63 -6.28 -0.60
C CYS A 68 -5.87 -6.22 0.90
N ASP A 69 -7.12 -6.37 1.30
CA ASP A 69 -7.54 -6.36 2.69
C ASP A 69 -8.89 -7.03 2.81
N ILE A 70 -9.17 -7.63 3.96
CA ILE A 70 -10.52 -8.13 4.26
C ILE A 70 -11.51 -6.99 4.42
N GLN A 71 -11.03 -5.81 4.80
CA GLN A 71 -11.82 -4.60 4.89
C GLN A 71 -11.83 -3.87 3.56
N THR A 72 -12.94 -3.19 3.27
CA THR A 72 -13.01 -2.30 2.12
C THR A 72 -12.47 -0.92 2.48
N THR A 73 -12.25 -0.10 1.46
CA THR A 73 -11.87 1.30 1.65
C THR A 73 -12.55 2.16 0.59
N GLU A 74 -12.85 3.40 0.96
CA GLU A 74 -13.37 4.40 0.03
C GLU A 74 -12.26 5.25 -0.59
N THR A 75 -11.02 4.97 -0.28
CA THR A 75 -9.88 5.71 -0.81
C THR A 75 -9.86 5.63 -2.34
N ALA A 76 -9.71 6.79 -2.98
CA ALA A 76 -9.54 6.88 -4.42
C ALA A 76 -8.06 6.62 -4.74
N PHE A 77 -7.82 5.62 -5.58
CA PHE A 77 -6.46 5.25 -5.96
C PHE A 77 -6.14 5.69 -7.38
N PRO A 78 -4.87 6.03 -7.66
CA PRO A 78 -4.44 6.27 -9.04
C PRO A 78 -4.50 4.99 -9.89
N PRO A 79 -4.43 5.11 -11.24
CA PRO A 79 -4.61 3.96 -12.12
C PRO A 79 -3.63 2.79 -11.89
N GLN A 80 -2.41 3.06 -11.39
CA GLN A 80 -1.44 2.00 -11.16
C GLN A 80 -1.72 1.16 -9.91
N VAL A 81 -2.71 1.57 -9.09
CA VAL A 81 -3.11 0.81 -7.91
C VAL A 81 -4.40 0.05 -8.20
N THR A 82 -4.39 -1.25 -7.91
CA THR A 82 -5.60 -2.07 -7.85
C THR A 82 -5.81 -2.47 -6.40
N PHE A 83 -6.99 -2.21 -5.86
CA PHE A 83 -7.37 -2.66 -4.52
C PHE A 83 -8.40 -3.77 -4.65
N MET A 84 -8.17 -4.88 -3.92
CA MET A 84 -9.11 -6.00 -3.88
C MET A 84 -9.46 -6.34 -2.45
N GLN A 85 -10.76 -6.47 -2.17
CA GLN A 85 -11.21 -7.00 -0.89
C GLN A 85 -10.96 -8.51 -0.89
N GLU A 86 -10.07 -8.96 0.00
CA GLU A 86 -9.58 -10.33 -0.07
C GLU A 86 -9.10 -10.81 1.29
N ASP A 87 -9.34 -12.07 1.60
CA ASP A 87 -8.69 -12.75 2.71
C ASP A 87 -7.51 -13.55 2.15
N VAL A 88 -6.28 -13.12 2.45
CA VAL A 88 -5.08 -13.74 1.89
C VAL A 88 -4.88 -15.20 2.35
N PHE A 89 -5.57 -15.60 3.42
CA PHE A 89 -5.54 -16.97 3.91
C PHE A 89 -6.65 -17.85 3.30
N ASN A 90 -7.57 -17.24 2.56
CA ASN A 90 -8.65 -17.95 1.86
C ASN A 90 -8.95 -17.22 0.55
N ARG A 91 -8.00 -17.34 -0.40
CA ARG A 91 -7.96 -16.50 -1.59
C ARG A 91 -9.02 -16.91 -2.60
N SER A 92 -9.65 -15.90 -3.21
CA SER A 92 -10.60 -16.11 -4.30
C SER A 92 -9.89 -16.45 -5.60
N ASP A 93 -10.64 -17.04 -6.54
CA ASP A 93 -10.12 -17.33 -7.88
C ASP A 93 -9.73 -16.04 -8.61
N ALA A 94 -10.49 -14.95 -8.41
CA ALA A 94 -10.20 -13.66 -9.01
C ALA A 94 -8.86 -13.10 -8.52
N PHE A 95 -8.58 -13.22 -7.23
CA PHE A 95 -7.31 -12.77 -6.66
C PHE A 95 -6.14 -13.60 -7.17
N GLU A 96 -6.30 -14.92 -7.21
CA GLU A 96 -5.29 -15.83 -7.75
C GLU A 96 -4.98 -15.50 -9.22
N ALA A 97 -6.01 -15.22 -10.01
CA ALA A 97 -5.86 -14.83 -11.40
C ALA A 97 -5.07 -13.52 -11.52
N ARG A 98 -5.37 -12.56 -10.67
CA ARG A 98 -4.67 -11.26 -10.69
C ARG A 98 -3.20 -11.42 -10.32
N LEU A 99 -2.90 -12.25 -9.33
CA LEU A 99 -1.51 -12.56 -8.96
C LEU A 99 -0.75 -13.14 -10.14
N ARG A 100 -1.37 -14.08 -10.86
CA ARG A 100 -0.74 -14.69 -12.06
C ARG A 100 -0.52 -13.66 -13.16
N GLU A 101 -1.49 -12.77 -13.41
CA GLU A 101 -1.36 -11.73 -14.43
C GLU A 101 -0.20 -10.78 -14.13
N MET A 102 -0.03 -10.40 -12.87
CA MET A 102 1.03 -9.47 -12.48
C MET A 102 2.41 -10.12 -12.50
N GLY A 103 2.47 -11.45 -12.40
CA GLY A 103 3.72 -12.19 -12.39
C GLY A 103 4.49 -12.02 -11.08
N GLN A 104 5.76 -11.69 -11.14
CA GLN A 104 6.58 -11.55 -9.94
C GLN A 104 6.47 -10.14 -9.37
N PHE A 105 6.46 -10.08 -8.04
CA PHE A 105 6.51 -8.80 -7.33
C PHE A 105 7.95 -8.49 -6.92
N ASP A 106 8.31 -7.22 -7.02
CA ASP A 106 9.61 -6.72 -6.57
C ASP A 106 9.62 -6.48 -5.07
N VAL A 107 8.48 -6.06 -4.52
CA VAL A 107 8.33 -5.78 -3.10
C VAL A 107 7.00 -6.36 -2.61
N VAL A 108 7.05 -7.06 -1.49
CA VAL A 108 5.86 -7.47 -0.74
C VAL A 108 5.94 -6.79 0.61
N MET A 109 4.90 -6.05 0.96
CA MET A 109 4.87 -5.29 2.21
C MET A 109 3.58 -5.53 2.96
N SER A 110 3.61 -5.29 4.27
CA SER A 110 2.44 -5.44 5.12
C SER A 110 2.56 -4.50 6.32
N ASP A 111 1.45 -3.81 6.61
CA ASP A 111 1.31 -3.01 7.82
C ASP A 111 0.18 -3.56 8.70
N MET A 112 -0.08 -4.85 8.58
CA MET A 112 -1.11 -5.50 9.40
C MET A 112 -0.71 -5.49 10.86
N ALA A 113 -1.68 -5.10 11.73
CA ALA A 113 -1.45 -5.14 13.16
C ALA A 113 -1.33 -6.61 13.62
N PRO A 114 -0.43 -6.92 14.53
CA PRO A 114 -0.36 -8.25 15.11
C PRO A 114 -1.63 -8.53 15.92
N ARG A 115 -2.03 -9.77 15.93
CA ARG A 115 -3.19 -10.23 16.71
C ARG A 115 -2.76 -10.80 18.05
#